data_df83ee47485626108b73e2ec1edf03e2
#
_entry.id   df83ee47485626108b73e2ec1edf03e2
#
_cell.length_a   1.000
_cell.length_b   1.000
_cell.length_c   1.000
_cell.angle_alpha   90.00
_cell.angle_beta   90.00
_cell.angle_gamma   90.00
#
_symmetry.space_group_name_H-M   'P 1'
#
loop_
_entity.id
_entity.type
_entity.pdbx_description
1 polymer ?
#
loop_
_entity_poly.entity_id
_entity_poly.type
_entity_poly.pdbx_seq_one_letter_code
_entity_poly.pdbx_strand_id
1 'polypeptide(L)'
;MGVTFAEAFVKSQLATDVRLPTSGKIFISVRQSDKSHAIEIARSLAELGFTLYATRGTAAAMTEAGIDVIIINKVAEGRPHIVDMIKNGEISLIINTVKNQRSAIRDSYSIRHAALQARVTYYTTLAGARAACVGIINRRELQAYNLQKLHIQLKEREIAN
;
A
#
# COMPACT_ATOMS: atom_id res chain seq x y z
N MET A 1 -2.30 5.37 19.62
CA MET A 1 -3.73 5.82 19.69
C MET A 1 -3.93 7.06 18.85
N GLY A 2 -5.12 7.28 18.28
CA GLY A 2 -5.50 8.43 17.45
C GLY A 2 -6.98 8.69 17.60
N VAL A 3 -7.42 9.93 17.30
CA VAL A 3 -8.83 10.33 17.30
C VAL A 3 -9.59 9.72 16.12
N THR A 4 -8.89 9.42 15.03
CA THR A 4 -9.44 8.73 13.85
C THR A 4 -8.73 7.39 13.64
N PHE A 5 -9.39 6.48 12.90
CA PHE A 5 -8.76 5.21 12.49
C PHE A 5 -7.46 5.44 11.70
N ALA A 6 -7.47 6.40 10.76
CA ALA A 6 -6.30 6.74 9.95
C ALA A 6 -5.10 7.13 10.81
N GLU A 7 -5.32 8.02 11.77
CA GLU A 7 -4.28 8.47 12.70
C GLU A 7 -3.77 7.34 13.59
N ALA A 8 -4.67 6.55 14.18
CA ALA A 8 -4.31 5.41 14.99
C ALA A 8 -3.50 4.38 14.19
N PHE A 9 -3.90 4.11 12.94
CA PHE A 9 -3.19 3.22 12.04
C PHE A 9 -1.77 3.72 11.73
N VAL A 10 -1.61 4.98 11.33
CA VAL A 10 -0.28 5.55 11.05
C VAL A 10 0.63 5.51 12.26
N LYS A 11 0.12 5.87 13.45
CA LYS A 11 0.89 5.79 14.70
C LYS A 11 1.30 4.35 15.03
N SER A 12 0.45 3.37 14.77
CA SER A 12 0.80 1.96 14.96
C SER A 12 1.90 1.52 13.99
N GLN A 13 1.84 1.95 12.74
CA GLN A 13 2.88 1.64 11.74
C GLN A 13 4.24 2.27 12.13
N LEU A 14 4.24 3.53 12.57
CA LEU A 14 5.46 4.20 13.07
C LEU A 14 6.05 3.50 14.29
N ALA A 15 5.21 2.99 15.20
CA ALA A 15 5.66 2.26 16.38
C ALA A 15 6.32 0.90 16.05
N THR A 16 6.04 0.34 14.89
CA THR A 16 6.62 -0.93 14.40
C THR A 16 7.71 -0.73 13.35
N ASP A 17 8.26 0.49 13.25
CA ASP A 17 9.28 0.90 12.26
C ASP A 17 8.84 0.73 10.79
N VAL A 18 7.55 0.57 10.55
CA VAL A 18 6.98 0.55 9.19
C VAL A 18 6.84 1.99 8.69
N ARG A 19 7.63 2.35 7.68
CA ARG A 19 7.61 3.68 7.10
C ARG A 19 6.68 3.74 5.90
N LEU A 20 5.55 4.43 6.04
CA LEU A 20 4.72 4.78 4.90
C LEU A 20 5.45 5.83 4.04
N PRO A 21 5.58 5.62 2.72
CA PRO A 21 6.28 6.55 1.84
C PRO A 21 5.51 7.87 1.70
N THR A 22 6.25 8.95 1.40
CA THR A 22 5.68 10.26 1.05
C THR A 22 5.76 10.58 -0.44
N SER A 23 6.56 9.82 -1.16
CA SER A 23 6.78 9.91 -2.61
C SER A 23 7.46 8.64 -3.11
N GLY A 24 7.62 8.52 -4.41
CA GLY A 24 8.37 7.44 -5.04
C GLY A 24 7.51 6.52 -5.89
N LYS A 25 7.98 5.27 -6.08
CA LYS A 25 7.36 4.29 -6.97
C LYS A 25 6.59 3.24 -6.15
N ILE A 26 5.37 2.95 -6.57
CA ILE A 26 4.50 1.95 -5.93
C ILE A 26 4.21 0.82 -6.91
N PHE A 27 4.43 -0.42 -6.47
CA PHE A 27 4.08 -1.59 -7.26
C PHE A 27 2.74 -2.17 -6.82
N ILE A 28 1.84 -2.42 -7.79
CA ILE A 28 0.51 -2.97 -7.57
C ILE A 28 0.29 -4.20 -8.46
N SER A 29 0.00 -5.34 -7.83
CA SER A 29 -0.35 -6.57 -8.53
C SER A 29 -1.47 -7.27 -7.78
N VAL A 30 -2.67 -7.26 -8.34
CA VAL A 30 -3.85 -7.79 -7.65
C VAL A 30 -4.55 -8.88 -8.46
N ARG A 31 -5.22 -9.78 -7.75
CA ARG A 31 -6.11 -10.79 -8.38
C ARG A 31 -7.32 -10.12 -9.02
N GLN A 32 -7.98 -10.84 -9.93
CA GLN A 32 -9.11 -10.31 -10.73
C GLN A 32 -10.24 -9.72 -9.89
N SER A 33 -10.62 -10.40 -8.80
CA SER A 33 -11.69 -9.97 -7.90
C SER A 33 -11.39 -8.66 -7.15
N ASP A 34 -10.13 -8.27 -7.07
CA ASP A 34 -9.69 -7.12 -6.28
C ASP A 34 -9.44 -5.88 -7.15
N LYS A 35 -9.54 -5.99 -8.48
CA LYS A 35 -9.17 -4.91 -9.41
C LYS A 35 -9.99 -3.64 -9.23
N SER A 36 -11.31 -3.74 -9.05
CA SER A 36 -12.18 -2.59 -8.85
C SER A 36 -11.77 -1.75 -7.64
N HIS A 37 -11.52 -2.39 -6.51
CA HIS A 37 -11.06 -1.70 -5.30
C HIS A 37 -9.61 -1.21 -5.40
N ALA A 38 -8.75 -1.94 -6.13
CA ALA A 38 -7.37 -1.51 -6.37
C ALA A 38 -7.29 -0.25 -7.24
N ILE A 39 -8.25 -0.05 -8.16
CA ILE A 39 -8.36 1.18 -8.98
C ILE A 39 -8.60 2.40 -8.08
N GLU A 40 -9.47 2.32 -7.08
CA GLU A 40 -9.72 3.44 -6.14
C GLU A 40 -8.45 3.82 -5.38
N ILE A 41 -7.73 2.81 -4.86
CA ILE A 41 -6.45 3.02 -4.16
C ILE A 41 -5.41 3.62 -5.10
N ALA A 42 -5.29 3.08 -6.32
CA ALA A 42 -4.34 3.55 -7.32
C ALA A 42 -4.58 5.01 -7.72
N ARG A 43 -5.86 5.40 -7.89
CA ARG A 43 -6.24 6.79 -8.18
C ARG A 43 -5.78 7.74 -7.09
N SER A 44 -6.09 7.43 -5.84
CA SER A 44 -5.66 8.26 -4.70
C SER A 44 -4.14 8.36 -4.59
N LEU A 45 -3.40 7.28 -4.88
CA LEU A 45 -1.93 7.29 -4.86
C LEU A 45 -1.35 8.09 -6.03
N ALA A 46 -1.96 8.03 -7.23
CA ALA A 46 -1.57 8.84 -8.37
C ALA A 46 -1.79 10.34 -8.12
N GLU A 47 -2.93 10.72 -7.52
CA GLU A 47 -3.25 12.09 -7.12
C GLU A 47 -2.26 12.65 -6.08
N LEU A 48 -1.69 11.78 -5.26
CA LEU A 48 -0.61 12.13 -4.31
C LEU A 48 0.77 12.26 -4.96
N GLY A 49 0.90 12.02 -6.27
CA GLY A 49 2.13 12.14 -7.03
C GLY A 49 3.03 10.91 -7.04
N PHE A 50 2.52 9.74 -6.65
CA PHE A 50 3.27 8.49 -6.78
C PHE A 50 3.30 7.98 -8.22
N THR A 51 4.43 7.44 -8.65
CA THR A 51 4.54 6.72 -9.92
C THR A 51 4.11 5.27 -9.71
N LEU A 52 3.11 4.83 -10.48
CA LEU A 52 2.53 3.50 -10.33
C LEU A 52 3.14 2.51 -11.31
N TYR A 53 3.51 1.35 -10.80
CA TYR A 53 3.95 0.18 -11.55
C TYR A 53 2.98 -0.97 -11.31
N ALA A 54 2.63 -1.70 -12.36
CA ALA A 54 1.74 -2.85 -12.20
C ALA A 54 2.08 -3.98 -13.17
N THR A 55 1.67 -5.20 -12.82
CA THR A 55 1.69 -6.33 -13.76
C THR A 55 0.65 -6.12 -14.85
N ARG A 56 0.92 -6.66 -16.06
CA ARG A 56 0.12 -6.44 -17.28
C ARG A 56 -1.39 -6.48 -17.05
N GLY A 57 -1.91 -7.51 -16.37
CA GLY A 57 -3.34 -7.63 -16.14
C GLY A 57 -3.92 -6.60 -15.14
N THR A 58 -3.13 -6.11 -14.20
CA THR A 58 -3.52 -5.04 -13.27
C THR A 58 -3.40 -3.68 -13.96
N ALA A 59 -2.33 -3.47 -14.73
CA ALA A 59 -2.10 -2.25 -15.49
C ALA A 59 -3.22 -2.00 -16.51
N ALA A 60 -3.64 -3.03 -17.25
CA ALA A 60 -4.74 -2.91 -18.21
C ALA A 60 -6.02 -2.34 -17.56
N ALA A 61 -6.40 -2.87 -16.38
CA ALA A 61 -7.57 -2.36 -15.67
C ALA A 61 -7.41 -0.93 -15.14
N MET A 62 -6.19 -0.52 -14.75
CA MET A 62 -5.90 0.84 -14.31
C MET A 62 -5.91 1.82 -15.48
N THR A 63 -5.31 1.46 -16.63
CA THR A 63 -5.31 2.27 -17.84
C THR A 63 -6.73 2.46 -18.38
N GLU A 64 -7.55 1.41 -18.38
CA GLU A 64 -8.97 1.50 -18.73
C GLU A 64 -9.76 2.46 -17.83
N ALA A 65 -9.36 2.58 -16.57
CA ALA A 65 -9.91 3.54 -15.61
C ALA A 65 -9.28 4.94 -15.68
N GLY A 66 -8.42 5.20 -16.69
CA GLY A 66 -7.76 6.51 -16.91
C GLY A 66 -6.64 6.82 -15.92
N ILE A 67 -5.98 5.80 -15.36
CA ILE A 67 -4.85 5.96 -14.45
C ILE A 67 -3.55 5.65 -15.18
N ASP A 68 -2.58 6.58 -15.12
CA ASP A 68 -1.25 6.35 -15.67
C ASP A 68 -0.50 5.32 -14.86
N VAL A 69 -0.03 4.27 -15.53
CA VAL A 69 0.67 3.15 -14.90
C VAL A 69 1.72 2.55 -15.84
N ILE A 70 2.87 2.24 -15.31
CA ILE A 70 3.96 1.61 -16.04
C ILE A 70 3.87 0.09 -15.87
N ILE A 71 3.88 -0.63 -16.99
CA ILE A 71 3.86 -2.09 -16.98
C ILE A 71 5.24 -2.62 -16.61
N ILE A 72 5.27 -3.56 -15.65
CA ILE A 72 6.47 -4.29 -15.27
C ILE A 72 6.22 -5.80 -15.35
N ASN A 73 7.22 -6.56 -15.78
CA ASN A 73 7.13 -8.01 -15.87
C ASN A 73 6.99 -8.68 -14.50
N LYS A 74 6.27 -9.79 -14.46
CA LYS A 74 6.35 -10.73 -13.35
C LYS A 74 7.70 -11.45 -13.36
N VAL A 75 8.06 -12.06 -12.23
CA VAL A 75 9.34 -12.77 -12.10
C VAL A 75 9.52 -13.86 -13.17
N ALA A 76 8.44 -14.58 -13.49
CA ALA A 76 8.44 -15.66 -14.50
C ALA A 76 8.41 -15.15 -15.96
N GLU A 77 8.19 -13.86 -16.20
CA GLU A 77 8.07 -13.28 -17.55
C GLU A 77 9.41 -12.75 -18.12
N GLY A 78 10.48 -12.82 -17.34
CA GLY A 78 11.81 -12.36 -17.73
C GLY A 78 12.18 -10.97 -17.19
N ARG A 79 13.43 -10.57 -17.42
CA ARG A 79 14.01 -9.30 -16.94
C ARG A 79 13.84 -8.16 -17.97
N PRO A 80 13.75 -6.90 -17.51
CA PRO A 80 13.66 -6.48 -16.11
C PRO A 80 12.29 -6.82 -15.49
N HIS A 81 12.30 -7.21 -14.20
CA HIS A 81 11.09 -7.54 -13.47
C HIS A 81 11.06 -6.85 -12.09
N ILE A 82 9.94 -6.92 -11.41
CA ILE A 82 9.72 -6.19 -10.15
C ILE A 82 10.77 -6.47 -9.07
N VAL A 83 11.30 -7.70 -8.97
CA VAL A 83 12.32 -8.03 -7.96
C VAL A 83 13.65 -7.28 -8.23
N ASP A 84 13.98 -7.01 -9.48
CA ASP A 84 15.16 -6.20 -9.82
C ASP A 84 14.97 -4.76 -9.30
N MET A 85 13.82 -4.16 -9.53
CA MET A 85 13.51 -2.81 -9.02
C MET A 85 13.50 -2.72 -7.50
N ILE A 86 12.99 -3.75 -6.81
CA ILE A 86 13.02 -3.82 -5.33
C ILE A 86 14.46 -3.86 -4.83
N LYS A 87 15.31 -4.72 -5.41
CA LYS A 87 16.73 -4.83 -5.04
C LYS A 87 17.52 -3.56 -5.30
N ASN A 88 17.16 -2.83 -6.34
CA ASN A 88 17.77 -1.53 -6.67
C ASN A 88 17.26 -0.37 -5.76
N GLY A 89 16.36 -0.64 -4.81
CA GLY A 89 15.80 0.38 -3.93
C GLY A 89 14.85 1.37 -4.61
N GLU A 90 14.30 0.99 -5.77
CA GLU A 90 13.45 1.87 -6.56
C GLU A 90 11.98 1.87 -6.10
N ILE A 91 11.54 0.85 -5.37
CA ILE A 91 10.16 0.67 -4.93
C ILE A 91 9.98 1.08 -3.47
N SER A 92 9.01 1.95 -3.21
CA SER A 92 8.72 2.47 -1.88
C SER A 92 7.58 1.73 -1.16
N LEU A 93 6.65 1.14 -1.92
CA LEU A 93 5.49 0.43 -1.39
C LEU A 93 5.04 -0.66 -2.36
N ILE A 94 4.61 -1.79 -1.81
CA ILE A 94 4.09 -2.92 -2.60
C ILE A 94 2.68 -3.29 -2.12
N ILE A 95 1.76 -3.40 -3.06
CA ILE A 95 0.41 -3.95 -2.87
C ILE A 95 0.29 -5.19 -3.75
N ASN A 96 0.27 -6.38 -3.14
CA ASN A 96 0.23 -7.62 -3.91
C ASN A 96 -0.75 -8.63 -3.31
N THR A 97 -1.90 -8.79 -3.95
CA THR A 97 -2.88 -9.83 -3.59
C THR A 97 -2.76 -11.02 -4.53
N VAL A 98 -2.74 -12.22 -3.97
CA VAL A 98 -2.40 -13.45 -4.71
C VAL A 98 -3.64 -14.28 -5.00
N LYS A 99 -3.71 -14.86 -6.21
CA LYS A 99 -4.60 -15.97 -6.52
C LYS A 99 -4.05 -17.28 -5.96
N ASN A 100 -4.94 -18.24 -5.70
CA ASN A 100 -4.59 -19.58 -5.20
C ASN A 100 -4.00 -20.49 -6.31
N GLN A 101 -3.13 -19.95 -7.18
CA GLN A 101 -2.44 -20.65 -8.25
C GLN A 101 -0.95 -20.79 -7.91
N ARG A 102 -0.37 -21.97 -8.12
CA ARG A 102 1.03 -22.28 -7.74
C ARG A 102 2.06 -21.28 -8.32
N SER A 103 1.88 -20.85 -9.58
CA SER A 103 2.78 -19.87 -10.21
C SER A 103 2.69 -18.48 -9.54
N ALA A 104 1.46 -18.02 -9.27
CA ALA A 104 1.22 -16.74 -8.60
C ALA A 104 1.73 -16.73 -7.16
N ILE A 105 1.64 -17.86 -6.46
CA ILE A 105 2.20 -18.03 -5.11
C ILE A 105 3.72 -17.94 -5.15
N ARG A 106 4.39 -18.57 -6.13
CA ARG A 106 5.85 -18.55 -6.29
C ARG A 106 6.35 -17.14 -6.60
N ASP A 107 5.71 -16.43 -7.53
CA ASP A 107 6.05 -15.04 -7.85
C ASP A 107 5.89 -14.13 -6.63
N SER A 108 4.77 -14.28 -5.90
CA SER A 108 4.49 -13.53 -4.68
C SER A 108 5.54 -13.80 -3.58
N TYR A 109 6.00 -15.05 -3.45
CA TYR A 109 7.05 -15.41 -2.49
C TYR A 109 8.35 -14.65 -2.80
N SER A 110 8.78 -14.64 -4.07
CA SER A 110 10.00 -13.95 -4.51
C SER A 110 9.91 -12.43 -4.28
N ILE A 111 8.76 -11.83 -4.57
CA ILE A 111 8.50 -10.39 -4.34
C ILE A 111 8.55 -10.09 -2.84
N ARG A 112 7.87 -10.90 -2.01
CA ARG A 112 7.85 -10.71 -0.55
C ARG A 112 9.23 -10.86 0.07
N HIS A 113 10.00 -11.87 -0.34
CA HIS A 113 11.35 -12.09 0.15
C HIS A 113 12.25 -10.88 -0.18
N ALA A 114 12.20 -10.39 -1.43
CA ALA A 114 12.97 -9.21 -1.83
C ALA A 114 12.51 -7.95 -1.06
N ALA A 115 11.21 -7.76 -0.85
CA ALA A 115 10.67 -6.64 -0.08
C ALA A 115 11.15 -6.65 1.37
N LEU A 116 11.18 -7.82 2.02
CA LEU A 116 11.69 -7.97 3.39
C LEU A 116 13.18 -7.62 3.48
N GLN A 117 13.99 -8.11 2.54
CA GLN A 117 15.43 -7.81 2.49
C GLN A 117 15.70 -6.32 2.27
N ALA A 118 14.91 -5.68 1.40
CA ALA A 118 15.03 -4.24 1.10
C ALA A 118 14.28 -3.34 2.09
N ARG A 119 13.60 -3.90 3.11
CA ARG A 119 12.74 -3.18 4.07
C ARG A 119 11.65 -2.33 3.41
N VAL A 120 11.12 -2.80 2.28
CA VAL A 120 10.01 -2.15 1.58
C VAL A 120 8.69 -2.59 2.20
N THR A 121 7.83 -1.62 2.49
CA THR A 121 6.49 -1.88 3.04
C THR A 121 5.65 -2.67 2.05
N TYR A 122 5.03 -3.76 2.54
CA TYR A 122 4.31 -4.73 1.73
C TYR A 122 2.92 -5.04 2.29
N TYR A 123 1.88 -4.85 1.50
CA TYR A 123 0.50 -5.20 1.85
C TYR A 123 -0.02 -6.37 1.01
N THR A 124 -0.59 -7.37 1.70
CA THR A 124 -1.16 -8.57 1.07
C THR A 124 -2.67 -8.50 0.89
N THR A 125 -3.31 -7.48 1.47
CA THR A 125 -4.75 -7.27 1.44
C THR A 125 -5.08 -5.85 1.01
N LEU A 126 -6.22 -5.67 0.34
CA LEU A 126 -6.68 -4.33 -0.04
C LEU A 126 -7.13 -3.50 1.16
N ALA A 127 -7.64 -4.14 2.22
CA ALA A 127 -7.97 -3.44 3.46
C ALA A 127 -6.73 -2.76 4.08
N GLY A 128 -5.61 -3.50 4.17
CA GLY A 128 -4.34 -2.95 4.64
C GLY A 128 -3.79 -1.86 3.72
N ALA A 129 -3.88 -2.06 2.40
CA ALA A 129 -3.46 -1.07 1.41
C ALA A 129 -4.30 0.22 1.48
N ARG A 130 -5.63 0.09 1.65
CA ARG A 130 -6.54 1.23 1.84
C ARG A 130 -6.22 2.00 3.12
N ALA A 131 -6.00 1.30 4.23
CA ALA A 131 -5.61 1.91 5.50
C ALA A 131 -4.28 2.66 5.36
N ALA A 132 -3.31 2.09 4.64
CA ALA A 132 -2.03 2.74 4.34
C ALA A 132 -2.22 4.01 3.48
N CYS A 133 -3.05 3.94 2.44
CA CYS A 133 -3.35 5.08 1.59
C CYS A 133 -3.97 6.23 2.39
N VAL A 134 -5.00 5.95 3.20
CA VAL A 134 -5.61 6.93 4.12
C VAL A 134 -4.57 7.47 5.11
N GLY A 135 -3.67 6.61 5.61
CA GLY A 135 -2.57 7.01 6.46
C GLY A 135 -1.57 7.96 5.79
N ILE A 136 -1.23 7.72 4.53
CA ILE A 136 -0.35 8.60 3.74
C ILE A 136 -0.99 9.98 3.55
N ILE A 137 -2.30 10.03 3.21
CA ILE A 137 -3.07 11.27 3.04
C ILE A 137 -3.05 12.09 4.33
N ASN A 138 -3.33 11.46 5.48
CA ASN A 138 -3.49 12.15 6.76
C ASN A 138 -2.18 12.31 7.55
N ARG A 139 -1.03 11.92 6.99
CA ARG A 139 0.25 11.92 7.72
C ARG A 139 0.68 13.30 8.23
N ARG A 140 0.26 14.38 7.56
CA ARG A 140 0.61 15.76 7.94
C ARG A 140 -0.09 16.22 9.21
N GLU A 141 -1.15 15.53 9.64
CA GLU A 141 -2.01 15.89 10.79
C GLU A 141 -1.67 15.10 12.06
N LEU A 142 -0.53 14.35 12.06
CA LEU A 142 -0.16 13.55 13.22
C LEU A 142 0.19 14.43 14.42
N GLN A 143 -0.60 14.33 15.48
CA GLN A 143 -0.38 15.01 16.75
C GLN A 143 -0.03 14.00 17.85
N ALA A 144 0.84 14.40 18.78
CA ALA A 144 1.05 13.66 20.02
C ALA A 144 -0.07 14.00 21.00
N TYR A 145 -0.77 12.99 21.52
CA TYR A 145 -1.84 13.17 22.49
C TYR A 145 -1.39 12.76 23.90
N ASN A 146 -1.82 13.54 24.87
CA ASN A 146 -1.85 13.07 26.24
C ASN A 146 -2.96 12.00 26.37
N LEU A 147 -2.58 10.82 26.88
CA LEU A 147 -3.46 9.66 26.93
C LEU A 147 -4.74 9.92 27.75
N GLN A 148 -4.61 10.61 28.89
CA GLN A 148 -5.73 10.92 29.76
C GLN A 148 -6.73 11.88 29.09
N LYS A 149 -6.22 12.91 28.40
CA LYS A 149 -7.06 13.85 27.66
C LYS A 149 -7.79 13.17 26.51
N LEU A 150 -7.12 12.27 25.78
CA LEU A 150 -7.73 11.52 24.71
C LEU A 150 -8.86 10.61 25.20
N HIS A 151 -8.67 9.93 26.34
CA HIS A 151 -9.72 9.11 26.96
C HIS A 151 -10.96 9.91 27.37
N ILE A 152 -10.78 11.12 27.90
CA ILE A 152 -11.88 12.01 28.27
C ILE A 152 -12.67 12.40 27.01
N GLN A 153 -11.98 12.83 25.95
CA GLN A 153 -12.61 13.23 24.68
C GLN A 153 -13.39 12.09 24.01
N LEU A 154 -12.88 10.85 24.07
CA LEU A 154 -13.57 9.69 23.51
C LEU A 154 -14.83 9.34 24.29
N LYS A 155 -14.80 9.39 25.64
CA LYS A 155 -15.98 9.19 26.48
C LYS A 155 -17.06 10.24 26.24
N GLU A 156 -16.70 11.51 26.10
CA GLU A 156 -17.64 12.59 25.79
C GLU A 156 -18.34 12.37 24.44
N ARG A 157 -17.66 11.84 23.44
CA ARG A 157 -18.25 11.49 22.13
C ARG A 157 -19.18 10.29 22.17
N GLU A 158 -18.91 9.28 23.00
CA GLU A 158 -19.77 8.11 23.19
C GLU A 158 -21.09 8.49 23.90
N ILE A 159 -21.07 9.50 24.77
CA ILE A 159 -22.27 9.99 25.51
C ILE A 159 -23.11 10.89 24.60
N ALA A 160 -22.54 11.53 23.58
CA ALA A 160 -23.22 12.46 22.68
C ALA A 160 -23.89 11.79 21.45
N ASN A 161 -23.72 10.50 21.24
CA ASN A 161 -24.32 9.65 20.20
C ASN A 161 -25.34 8.69 20.80
#